data_28339c79fb2a41d9ea5ff748636c8571
#
_entry.id   28339c79fb2a41d9ea5ff748636c8571
#
_cell.length_a   1.000
_cell.length_b   1.000
_cell.length_c   1.000
_cell.angle_alpha   90.00
_cell.angle_beta   90.00
_cell.angle_gamma   90.00
#
_symmetry.space_group_name_H-M   'P 1'
#
loop_
_entity.id
_entity.type
_entity.pdbx_description
1 polymer ?
#
loop_
_entity_poly.entity_id
_entity_poly.type
_entity_poly.pdbx_seq_one_letter_code
_entity_poly.pdbx_strand_id
1 'polypeptide(L)'
;MKRIIHFILLISFVIGMTACNDETSSSRTLLFIGKPAKDNVIYYTHTNNKQKINDIQTMFQNKKWKRNETFSTVGKTPDFVLSIDEDNKGLPTLYVTVYLHENGADALNLYGEYTALNKEEVEKLREKMSAYYPTMILAMV
;
A
#
# COMPACT_ATOMS: atom_id res chain seq x y z
N MET A 1 -43.19 47.24 -4.79
CA MET A 1 -41.76 47.16 -5.21
C MET A 1 -40.82 46.73 -4.06
N LYS A 2 -40.86 47.29 -2.86
CA LYS A 2 -39.95 46.87 -1.75
C LYS A 2 -40.04 45.40 -1.36
N ARG A 3 -41.20 44.75 -1.40
CA ARG A 3 -41.39 43.33 -1.05
C ARG A 3 -40.78 42.37 -2.07
N ILE A 4 -40.72 42.74 -3.34
CA ILE A 4 -40.15 41.92 -4.41
C ILE A 4 -38.60 41.91 -4.31
N ILE A 5 -38.01 43.04 -3.93
CA ILE A 5 -36.55 43.15 -3.75
C ILE A 5 -36.05 42.25 -2.61
N HIS A 6 -36.83 42.16 -1.50
CA HIS A 6 -36.48 41.27 -0.39
C HIS A 6 -36.56 39.78 -0.78
N PHE A 7 -37.52 39.42 -1.64
CA PHE A 7 -37.68 38.05 -2.12
C PHE A 7 -36.52 37.62 -3.03
N ILE A 8 -36.10 38.51 -3.92
CA ILE A 8 -34.95 38.28 -4.82
C ILE A 8 -33.63 38.14 -4.02
N LEU A 9 -33.47 38.97 -2.95
CA LEU A 9 -32.26 38.94 -2.12
C LEU A 9 -32.21 37.66 -1.27
N LEU A 10 -33.36 37.13 -0.85
CA LEU A 10 -33.44 35.89 -0.09
C LEU A 10 -33.15 34.65 -0.95
N ILE A 11 -33.60 34.65 -2.22
CA ILE A 11 -33.32 33.58 -3.17
C ILE A 11 -31.84 33.55 -3.57
N SER A 12 -31.20 34.71 -3.73
CA SER A 12 -29.75 34.76 -4.05
C SER A 12 -28.89 34.21 -2.90
N PHE A 13 -29.32 34.35 -1.64
CA PHE A 13 -28.59 33.83 -0.49
C PHE A 13 -28.67 32.31 -0.37
N VAL A 14 -29.81 31.71 -0.79
CA VAL A 14 -29.98 30.24 -0.77
C VAL A 14 -29.15 29.56 -1.85
N ILE A 15 -28.99 30.19 -3.02
CA ILE A 15 -28.18 29.62 -4.12
C ILE A 15 -26.68 29.65 -3.80
N GLY A 16 -26.22 30.60 -2.98
CA GLY A 16 -24.81 30.71 -2.57
C GLY A 16 -24.34 29.60 -1.61
N MET A 17 -25.24 28.88 -0.95
CA MET A 17 -24.88 27.84 0.01
C MET A 17 -24.73 26.41 -0.61
N THR A 18 -25.14 26.23 -1.86
CA THR A 18 -25.01 24.93 -2.53
C THR A 18 -23.71 24.74 -3.30
N ALA A 19 -22.79 25.70 -3.24
CA ALA A 19 -21.49 25.64 -3.87
C ALA A 19 -20.37 25.08 -2.97
N CYS A 20 -20.70 24.39 -1.87
CA CYS A 20 -19.78 23.41 -1.32
C CYS A 20 -19.84 22.21 -2.25
N ASN A 21 -19.02 22.22 -3.31
CA ASN A 21 -18.57 21.01 -3.90
C ASN A 21 -17.90 20.23 -2.77
N ASP A 22 -18.53 19.17 -2.30
CA ASP A 22 -17.83 18.05 -1.73
C ASP A 22 -16.84 17.60 -2.84
N GLU A 23 -15.62 18.14 -2.81
CA GLU A 23 -14.51 17.39 -3.31
C GLU A 23 -14.59 16.07 -2.58
N THR A 24 -15.18 15.08 -3.20
CA THR A 24 -15.01 13.69 -2.84
C THR A 24 -13.50 13.49 -2.85
N SER A 25 -12.90 13.64 -1.67
CA SER A 25 -11.51 13.34 -1.41
C SER A 25 -11.35 11.89 -1.83
N SER A 26 -10.99 11.69 -3.10
CA SER A 26 -10.70 10.35 -3.60
C SER A 26 -9.50 9.89 -2.79
N SER A 27 -9.77 9.03 -1.82
CA SER A 27 -8.75 8.42 -0.97
C SER A 27 -7.60 7.98 -1.86
N ARG A 28 -6.45 8.58 -1.68
CA ARG A 28 -5.27 8.24 -2.45
C ARG A 28 -4.68 6.98 -1.85
N THR A 29 -4.55 5.94 -2.67
CA THR A 29 -3.87 4.70 -2.30
C THR A 29 -2.47 4.70 -2.88
N LEU A 30 -1.48 4.45 -2.05
CA LEU A 30 -0.07 4.40 -2.42
C LEU A 30 0.53 3.05 -2.02
N LEU A 31 1.30 2.46 -2.91
CA LEU A 31 2.18 1.35 -2.60
C LEU A 31 3.58 1.90 -2.37
N PHE A 32 4.11 1.65 -1.19
CA PHE A 32 5.48 1.95 -0.80
C PHE A 32 6.33 0.69 -0.83
N ILE A 33 7.56 0.82 -1.30
CA ILE A 33 8.56 -0.23 -1.31
C ILE A 33 9.78 0.28 -0.55
N GLY A 34 10.21 -0.46 0.44
CA GLY A 34 11.30 -0.06 1.32
C GLY A 34 12.21 -1.22 1.70
N LYS A 35 13.28 -0.89 2.41
CA LYS A 35 14.20 -1.84 3.03
C LYS A 35 14.26 -1.58 4.53
N PRO A 36 14.24 -2.62 5.35
CA PRO A 36 14.46 -2.46 6.78
C PRO A 36 15.84 -1.88 7.07
N ALA A 37 15.91 -0.92 7.98
CA ALA A 37 17.13 -0.32 8.47
C ALA A 37 17.03 -0.23 9.99
N LYS A 38 17.85 -1.01 10.68
CA LYS A 38 17.93 -1.09 12.15
C LYS A 38 16.58 -1.02 12.87
N ASP A 39 16.08 0.17 13.17
CA ASP A 39 14.83 0.40 13.90
C ASP A 39 13.70 0.96 13.05
N ASN A 40 13.92 1.15 11.73
CA ASN A 40 13.01 1.81 10.81
C ASN A 40 12.94 1.09 9.47
N VAL A 41 11.97 1.48 8.65
CA VAL A 41 11.94 1.13 7.22
C VAL A 41 12.27 2.37 6.42
N ILE A 42 13.26 2.26 5.54
CA ILE A 42 13.57 3.32 4.57
C ILE A 42 12.81 3.00 3.29
N TYR A 43 11.78 3.78 3.00
CA TYR A 43 11.05 3.68 1.74
C TYR A 43 11.83 4.40 0.64
N TYR A 44 12.14 3.68 -0.44
CA TYR A 44 12.91 4.22 -1.56
C TYR A 44 12.03 4.76 -2.66
N THR A 45 10.83 4.19 -2.78
CA THR A 45 9.92 4.55 -3.84
C THR A 45 8.47 4.27 -3.46
N HIS A 46 7.56 4.93 -4.17
CA HIS A 46 6.14 4.70 -4.07
C HIS A 46 5.47 4.80 -5.45
N THR A 47 4.28 4.26 -5.55
CA THR A 47 3.46 4.36 -6.76
C THR A 47 1.98 4.44 -6.41
N ASN A 48 1.23 5.16 -7.23
CA ASN A 48 -0.23 5.21 -7.20
C ASN A 48 -0.86 4.42 -8.36
N ASN A 49 -0.08 3.59 -9.05
CA ASN A 49 -0.57 2.75 -10.13
C ASN A 49 -1.56 1.72 -9.59
N LYS A 50 -2.85 1.96 -9.84
CA LYS A 50 -3.96 1.14 -9.32
C LYS A 50 -3.83 -0.33 -9.69
N GLN A 51 -3.41 -0.64 -10.93
CA GLN A 51 -3.26 -2.03 -11.38
C GLN A 51 -2.19 -2.75 -10.57
N LYS A 52 -1.02 -2.14 -10.39
CA LYS A 52 0.08 -2.74 -9.60
C LYS A 52 -0.29 -2.92 -8.13
N ILE A 53 -0.95 -1.91 -7.54
CA ILE A 53 -1.44 -1.97 -6.17
C ILE A 53 -2.40 -3.15 -6.01
N ASN A 54 -3.39 -3.26 -6.91
CA ASN A 54 -4.39 -4.32 -6.88
C ASN A 54 -3.76 -5.71 -7.08
N ASP A 55 -2.81 -5.85 -8.00
CA ASP A 55 -2.13 -7.11 -8.27
C ASP A 55 -1.36 -7.61 -7.03
N ILE A 56 -0.60 -6.72 -6.38
CA ILE A 56 0.15 -7.04 -5.16
C ILE A 56 -0.80 -7.33 -4.00
N GLN A 57 -1.82 -6.51 -3.80
CA GLN A 57 -2.82 -6.71 -2.76
C GLN A 57 -3.52 -8.04 -2.90
N THR A 58 -3.98 -8.39 -4.12
CA THR A 58 -4.65 -9.65 -4.43
C THR A 58 -3.73 -10.86 -4.19
N MET A 59 -2.45 -10.74 -4.55
CA MET A 59 -1.46 -11.80 -4.30
C MET A 59 -1.42 -12.16 -2.82
N PHE A 60 -1.32 -11.18 -1.92
CA PHE A 60 -1.22 -11.42 -0.48
C PHE A 60 -2.56 -11.72 0.18
N GLN A 61 -3.68 -11.17 -0.31
CA GLN A 61 -5.02 -11.50 0.20
C GLN A 61 -5.40 -12.95 -0.03
N ASN A 62 -4.94 -13.56 -1.12
CA ASN A 62 -5.21 -14.96 -1.44
C ASN A 62 -4.31 -15.94 -0.67
N LYS A 63 -3.40 -15.45 0.17
CA LYS A 63 -2.51 -16.29 0.98
C LYS A 63 -3.18 -16.76 2.26
N LYS A 64 -2.80 -17.98 2.67
CA LYS A 64 -3.12 -18.49 4.00
C LYS A 64 -2.05 -18.07 4.97
N TRP A 65 -2.37 -17.08 5.79
CA TRP A 65 -1.49 -16.59 6.84
C TRP A 65 -1.55 -17.53 8.05
N LYS A 66 -0.41 -17.77 8.67
CA LYS A 66 -0.28 -18.67 9.81
C LYS A 66 0.48 -17.97 10.93
N ARG A 67 -0.01 -18.09 12.14
CA ARG A 67 0.80 -17.87 13.33
C ARG A 67 1.62 -19.13 13.55
N ASN A 68 2.92 -19.03 13.42
CA ASN A 68 3.80 -20.16 13.63
C ASN A 68 4.88 -19.79 14.64
N GLU A 69 4.89 -20.50 15.73
CA GLU A 69 5.92 -20.37 16.76
C GLU A 69 7.32 -20.79 16.25
N THR A 70 7.36 -21.55 15.16
CA THR A 70 8.61 -22.03 14.54
C THR A 70 9.20 -21.07 13.50
N PHE A 71 8.43 -20.10 12.98
CA PHE A 71 8.98 -19.10 12.08
C PHE A 71 9.74 -18.05 12.89
N SER A 72 11.07 -18.12 12.82
CA SER A 72 11.94 -17.18 13.50
C SER A 72 12.58 -16.22 12.50
N THR A 73 12.53 -14.94 12.81
CA THR A 73 13.26 -13.89 12.11
C THR A 73 14.65 -13.66 12.71
N VAL A 74 14.98 -14.35 13.80
CA VAL A 74 16.28 -14.21 14.49
C VAL A 74 17.41 -14.58 13.54
N GLY A 75 18.33 -13.66 13.33
CA GLY A 75 19.46 -13.82 12.39
C GLY A 75 19.12 -13.68 10.92
N LYS A 76 17.85 -13.42 10.56
CA LYS A 76 17.43 -13.16 9.19
C LYS A 76 17.34 -11.66 8.95
N THR A 77 17.92 -11.20 7.85
CA THR A 77 17.76 -9.82 7.38
C THR A 77 16.67 -9.80 6.32
N PRO A 78 15.62 -8.99 6.47
CA PRO A 78 14.62 -8.88 5.41
C PRO A 78 15.20 -8.24 4.15
N ASP A 79 14.73 -8.69 3.00
CA ASP A 79 15.16 -8.14 1.72
C ASP A 79 14.44 -6.85 1.37
N PHE A 80 13.13 -6.81 1.63
CA PHE A 80 12.32 -5.61 1.41
C PHE A 80 11.03 -5.62 2.22
N VAL A 81 10.39 -4.45 2.27
CA VAL A 81 9.07 -4.23 2.88
C VAL A 81 8.14 -3.62 1.84
N LEU A 82 6.91 -4.09 1.82
CA LEU A 82 5.81 -3.53 1.05
C LEU A 82 4.77 -2.96 2.02
N SER A 83 4.32 -1.73 1.76
CA SER A 83 3.20 -1.10 2.46
C SER A 83 2.21 -0.53 1.46
N ILE A 84 0.93 -0.82 1.63
CA ILE A 84 -0.15 -0.17 0.88
C ILE A 84 -0.92 0.68 1.87
N ASP A 85 -0.84 1.99 1.68
CA ASP A 85 -1.43 2.98 2.56
C ASP A 85 -2.56 3.70 1.84
N GLU A 86 -3.61 4.02 2.57
CA GLU A 86 -4.73 4.85 2.12
C GLU A 86 -4.80 6.10 3.00
N ASP A 87 -4.88 7.28 2.39
CA ASP A 87 -4.82 8.59 3.09
C ASP A 87 -5.77 8.71 4.30
N ASN A 88 -6.89 7.99 4.29
CA ASN A 88 -7.91 8.10 5.35
C ASN A 88 -7.85 6.95 6.36
N LYS A 89 -6.85 6.06 6.26
CA LYS A 89 -6.68 4.93 7.18
C LYS A 89 -5.43 5.14 8.04
N GLY A 90 -5.57 5.00 9.34
CA GLY A 90 -4.45 5.15 10.28
C GLY A 90 -3.43 4.01 10.26
N LEU A 91 -3.75 2.90 9.58
CA LEU A 91 -2.89 1.73 9.40
C LEU A 91 -2.86 1.33 7.93
N PRO A 92 -1.74 0.77 7.45
CA PRO A 92 -1.64 0.25 6.10
C PRO A 92 -2.67 -0.87 5.87
N THR A 93 -3.25 -0.92 4.68
CA THR A 93 -4.15 -2.00 4.26
C THR A 93 -3.41 -3.28 3.92
N LEU A 94 -2.13 -3.16 3.60
CA LEU A 94 -1.17 -4.24 3.48
C LEU A 94 0.16 -3.76 4.07
N TYR A 95 0.77 -4.57 4.92
CA TYR A 95 2.15 -4.40 5.36
C TYR A 95 2.82 -5.76 5.40
N VAL A 96 3.88 -5.95 4.62
CA VAL A 96 4.54 -7.24 4.47
C VAL A 96 6.05 -7.05 4.43
N THR A 97 6.74 -7.77 5.29
CA THR A 97 8.20 -7.91 5.29
C THR A 97 8.57 -9.20 4.57
N VAL A 98 9.44 -9.15 3.58
CA VAL A 98 9.78 -10.27 2.71
C VAL A 98 11.23 -10.71 2.90
N TYR A 99 11.42 -12.01 3.04
CA TYR A 99 12.70 -12.71 3.21
C TYR A 99 12.88 -13.68 2.05
N LEU A 100 13.77 -13.38 1.15
CA LEU A 100 14.05 -14.22 -0.04
C LEU A 100 14.90 -15.42 0.33
N HIS A 101 14.70 -16.54 -0.38
CA HIS A 101 15.51 -17.75 -0.30
C HIS A 101 15.46 -18.51 -1.63
N GLU A 102 16.28 -19.53 -1.78
CA GLU A 102 16.42 -20.30 -3.05
C GLU A 102 15.11 -20.84 -3.62
N ASN A 103 14.15 -21.17 -2.76
CA ASN A 103 12.89 -21.81 -3.15
C ASN A 103 11.71 -20.84 -3.23
N GLY A 104 11.94 -19.53 -3.05
CA GLY A 104 10.89 -18.51 -3.05
C GLY A 104 11.13 -17.43 -2.02
N ALA A 105 10.12 -17.14 -1.19
CA ALA A 105 10.24 -16.19 -0.08
C ALA A 105 9.31 -16.55 1.08
N ASP A 106 9.72 -16.15 2.27
CA ASP A 106 8.83 -16.02 3.42
C ASP A 106 8.34 -14.58 3.52
N ALA A 107 7.07 -14.40 3.83
CA ALA A 107 6.46 -13.10 4.00
C ALA A 107 5.81 -13.00 5.39
N LEU A 108 6.09 -11.92 6.11
CA LEU A 108 5.60 -11.65 7.47
C LEU A 108 4.71 -10.41 7.43
N ASN A 109 3.48 -10.50 7.93
CA ASN A 109 2.58 -9.37 8.02
C ASN A 109 2.75 -8.56 9.31
N LEU A 110 2.01 -7.45 9.43
CA LEU A 110 2.03 -6.56 10.59
C LEU A 110 1.62 -7.26 11.90
N TYR A 111 0.85 -8.35 11.81
CA TYR A 111 0.35 -9.09 12.97
C TYR A 111 1.26 -10.24 13.42
N GLY A 112 2.43 -10.37 12.81
CA GLY A 112 3.37 -11.45 13.10
C GLY A 112 2.96 -12.80 12.52
N GLU A 113 2.06 -12.80 11.53
CA GLU A 113 1.69 -14.00 10.79
C GLU A 113 2.56 -14.12 9.54
N TYR A 114 2.90 -15.33 9.16
CA TYR A 114 3.73 -15.60 8.02
C TYR A 114 3.00 -16.40 6.94
N THR A 115 3.48 -16.27 5.71
CA THR A 115 3.10 -17.09 4.57
C THR A 115 4.30 -17.30 3.66
N ALA A 116 4.28 -18.36 2.84
CA ALA A 116 5.32 -18.60 1.85
C ALA A 116 4.87 -18.16 0.46
N LEU A 117 5.82 -17.62 -0.29
CA LEU A 117 5.72 -17.36 -1.72
C LEU A 117 6.61 -18.37 -2.46
N ASN A 118 6.08 -19.02 -3.48
CA ASN A 118 6.89 -19.87 -4.35
C ASN A 118 7.71 -19.03 -5.35
N LYS A 119 8.60 -19.67 -6.12
CA LYS A 119 9.46 -18.98 -7.10
C LYS A 119 8.66 -18.17 -8.11
N GLU A 120 7.57 -18.70 -8.65
CA GLU A 120 6.74 -18.02 -9.64
C GLU A 120 6.10 -16.76 -9.06
N GLU A 121 5.63 -16.81 -7.82
CA GLU A 121 5.05 -15.66 -7.12
C GLU A 121 6.11 -14.59 -6.82
N VAL A 122 7.32 -15.00 -6.47
CA VAL A 122 8.45 -14.09 -6.28
C VAL A 122 8.83 -13.40 -7.60
N GLU A 123 8.87 -14.14 -8.71
CA GLU A 123 9.14 -13.54 -10.03
C GLU A 123 8.04 -12.55 -10.44
N LYS A 124 6.77 -12.90 -10.25
CA LYS A 124 5.65 -11.96 -10.47
C LYS A 124 5.79 -10.70 -9.62
N LEU A 125 6.17 -10.86 -8.35
CA LEU A 125 6.38 -9.73 -7.45
C LEU A 125 7.54 -8.86 -7.93
N ARG A 126 8.66 -9.47 -8.33
CA ARG A 126 9.81 -8.77 -8.93
C ARG A 126 9.44 -7.99 -10.18
N GLU A 127 8.68 -8.60 -11.09
CA GLU A 127 8.18 -7.95 -12.32
C GLU A 127 7.38 -6.68 -11.99
N LYS A 128 6.45 -6.77 -11.02
CA LYS A 128 5.64 -5.62 -10.61
C LYS A 128 6.48 -4.51 -9.97
N MET A 129 7.59 -4.87 -9.32
CA MET A 129 8.52 -3.93 -8.69
C MET A 129 9.62 -3.42 -9.63
N SER A 130 9.94 -4.13 -10.72
CA SER A 130 11.11 -3.89 -11.57
C SER A 130 11.21 -2.47 -12.13
N ALA A 131 10.08 -1.84 -12.42
CA ALA A 131 10.03 -0.45 -12.89
C ALA A 131 10.59 0.58 -11.86
N TYR A 132 10.80 0.16 -10.61
CA TYR A 132 11.21 1.03 -9.50
C TYR A 132 12.57 0.66 -8.91
N TYR A 133 13.13 -0.52 -9.30
CA TYR A 133 14.38 -1.05 -8.75
C TYR A 133 15.26 -1.75 -9.79
N PRO A 134 15.80 -1.03 -10.76
CA PRO A 134 16.74 -1.68 -11.71
C PRO A 134 17.99 -2.24 -11.03
N THR A 135 18.40 -1.67 -9.89
CA THR A 135 19.61 -2.08 -9.15
C THR A 135 19.41 -3.21 -8.13
N MET A 136 18.19 -3.40 -7.61
CA MET A 136 17.94 -4.47 -6.64
C MET A 136 17.81 -5.85 -7.29
N ILE A 137 17.41 -5.91 -8.57
CA ILE A 137 17.31 -7.17 -9.33
C ILE A 137 18.70 -7.79 -9.53
N LEU A 138 19.75 -6.98 -9.66
CA LEU A 138 21.13 -7.44 -9.82
C LEU A 138 21.75 -8.03 -8.53
N ALA A 139 21.23 -7.71 -7.37
CA ALA A 139 21.73 -8.24 -6.09
C ALA A 139 21.00 -9.53 -5.65
N MET A 140 20.03 -10.00 -6.43
CA MET A 140 19.19 -11.16 -6.15
C MET A 140 19.45 -12.35 -7.09
N VAL A 141 20.54 -12.30 -7.88
CA VAL A 141 21.03 -13.39 -8.74
C VAL A 141 22.16 -14.15 -8.09
#